data_fef6114efbb7b6c3246d88766692687d
#
_entry.id   fef6114efbb7b6c3246d88766692687d
#
_cell.length_a   1.000
_cell.length_b   1.000
_cell.length_c   1.000
_cell.angle_alpha   90.00
_cell.angle_beta   90.00
_cell.angle_gamma   90.00
#
_symmetry.space_group_name_H-M   'P 1'
#
loop_
_entity.id
_entity.type
_entity.pdbx_description
1 polymer ?
#
loop_
_entity_poly.entity_id
_entity_poly.type
_entity_poly.pdbx_seq_one_letter_code
_entity_poly.pdbx_strand_id
1 'polypeptide(L)'
;FDGGNPVLVPSSGPVGAIASVQYSTDYGKIYTDMVQYIDWIYVQKEQVIKCVYSDVFQLRPAGYRVTYTAGYDGCPEGLKLGVLEFINYYMRHESTVHSNSAPGGSGGQIEYIMHSKLPAAIQRIFDQYALTVN
;
A
#
# COMPACT_ATOMS: atom_id res chain seq x y z
N PHE A 1 9.54 15.63 -7.99
CA PHE A 1 10.06 14.81 -9.12
C PHE A 1 10.95 15.67 -10.01
N ASP A 2 12.00 15.04 -10.56
CA ASP A 2 12.97 15.77 -11.42
C ASP A 2 12.62 15.71 -12.92
N GLY A 3 11.66 14.90 -13.33
CA GLY A 3 11.35 14.67 -14.74
C GLY A 3 12.40 13.79 -15.45
N GLY A 4 12.51 13.95 -16.78
CA GLY A 4 13.39 13.14 -17.63
C GLY A 4 12.80 11.78 -18.03
N ASN A 5 11.63 11.43 -17.50
CA ASN A 5 10.92 10.19 -17.79
C ASN A 5 9.57 10.46 -18.48
N PRO A 6 9.04 9.51 -19.24
CA PRO A 6 7.72 9.63 -19.86
C PRO A 6 6.59 9.60 -18.83
N VAL A 7 6.89 9.15 -17.61
CA VAL A 7 5.91 9.00 -16.52
C VAL A 7 6.45 9.55 -15.21
N LEU A 8 5.54 10.08 -14.37
CA LEU A 8 5.80 10.34 -12.97
C LEU A 8 5.08 9.27 -12.15
N VAL A 9 5.83 8.58 -11.31
CA VAL A 9 5.30 7.51 -10.44
C VAL A 9 5.14 8.05 -9.02
N PRO A 10 3.91 8.15 -8.50
CA PRO A 10 3.70 8.54 -7.10
C PRO A 10 4.43 7.59 -6.14
N SER A 11 5.03 8.14 -5.11
CA SER A 11 5.86 7.38 -4.15
C SER A 11 5.05 6.53 -3.16
N SER A 12 3.76 6.78 -3.04
CA SER A 12 2.88 6.05 -2.13
C SER A 12 1.62 5.63 -2.87
N GLY A 13 1.21 4.39 -2.73
CA GLY A 13 0.03 3.82 -3.38
C GLY A 13 -0.87 3.08 -2.39
N PRO A 14 -2.06 2.65 -2.82
CA PRO A 14 -2.67 2.99 -4.08
C PRO A 14 -3.05 4.47 -4.16
N VAL A 15 -2.94 5.05 -5.36
CA VAL A 15 -3.30 6.44 -5.61
C VAL A 15 -4.81 6.54 -5.80
N GLY A 16 -5.47 7.34 -4.96
CA GLY A 16 -6.90 7.59 -5.06
C GLY A 16 -7.21 8.64 -6.12
N ALA A 17 -6.92 9.89 -5.84
CA ALA A 17 -7.15 11.00 -6.77
C ALA A 17 -5.93 11.91 -6.85
N ILE A 18 -5.65 12.40 -8.06
CA ILE A 18 -4.64 13.46 -8.28
C ILE A 18 -5.34 14.81 -8.12
N ALA A 19 -4.90 15.59 -7.15
CA ALA A 19 -5.45 16.93 -6.89
C ALA A 19 -4.82 17.98 -7.83
N SER A 20 -3.49 17.94 -8.01
CA SER A 20 -2.78 18.83 -8.92
C SER A 20 -1.45 18.24 -9.37
N VAL A 21 -1.06 18.62 -10.58
CA VAL A 21 0.29 18.44 -11.12
C VAL A 21 0.80 19.82 -11.48
N GLN A 22 1.97 20.17 -10.99
CA GLN A 22 2.59 21.48 -11.17
C GLN A 22 3.99 21.31 -11.72
N TYR A 23 4.46 22.27 -12.50
CA TYR A 23 5.86 22.33 -12.94
C TYR A 23 6.56 23.59 -12.46
N SER A 24 7.87 23.51 -12.34
CA SER A 24 8.73 24.63 -11.98
C SER A 24 9.85 24.78 -13.00
N THR A 25 10.22 26.03 -13.30
CA THR A 25 11.37 26.38 -14.16
C THR A 25 12.55 26.96 -13.39
N ASP A 26 12.37 27.16 -12.09
CA ASP A 26 13.32 27.86 -11.20
C ASP A 26 13.80 27.00 -10.01
N TYR A 27 13.98 25.68 -10.27
CA TYR A 27 14.44 24.70 -9.26
C TYR A 27 13.49 24.56 -8.07
N GLY A 28 12.17 24.61 -8.33
CA GLY A 28 11.18 24.36 -7.29
C GLY A 28 10.85 25.57 -6.41
N LYS A 29 11.23 26.79 -6.78
CA LYS A 29 10.88 27.99 -6.05
C LYS A 29 9.46 28.43 -6.32
N ILE A 30 9.05 28.45 -7.60
CA ILE A 30 7.70 28.80 -8.04
C ILE A 30 7.14 27.63 -8.86
N TYR A 31 5.89 27.29 -8.59
CA TYR A 31 5.20 26.22 -9.30
C TYR A 31 3.99 26.75 -10.05
N THR A 32 3.83 26.29 -11.30
CA THR A 32 2.71 26.62 -12.17
C THR A 32 1.88 25.36 -12.39
N ASP A 33 0.55 25.50 -12.34
CA ASP A 33 -0.37 24.39 -12.55
C ASP A 33 -0.33 23.90 -14.00
N MET A 34 -0.33 22.58 -14.16
CA MET A 34 -0.51 21.90 -15.45
C MET A 34 -1.98 21.48 -15.59
N VAL A 35 -2.50 21.56 -16.81
CA VAL A 35 -3.89 21.27 -17.10
C VAL A 35 -4.08 19.79 -17.40
N GLN A 36 -4.98 19.15 -16.66
CA GLN A 36 -5.33 17.74 -16.87
C GLN A 36 -5.95 17.55 -18.27
N TYR A 37 -5.62 16.45 -18.93
CA TYR A 37 -5.99 16.07 -20.30
C TYR A 37 -5.35 16.91 -21.42
N ILE A 38 -4.69 18.02 -21.10
CA ILE A 38 -3.91 18.82 -22.04
C ILE A 38 -2.42 18.53 -21.85
N ASP A 39 -1.94 18.72 -20.63
CA ASP A 39 -0.52 18.56 -20.31
C ASP A 39 -0.21 17.16 -19.74
N TRP A 40 -1.15 16.59 -19.01
CA TRP A 40 -0.98 15.31 -18.35
C TRP A 40 -2.28 14.51 -18.22
N ILE A 41 -2.14 13.18 -18.10
CA ILE A 41 -3.22 12.26 -17.76
C ILE A 41 -2.78 11.31 -16.65
N TYR A 42 -3.72 10.89 -15.82
CA TYR A 42 -3.50 9.83 -14.86
C TYR A 42 -4.03 8.50 -15.40
N VAL A 43 -3.15 7.49 -15.43
CA VAL A 43 -3.50 6.13 -15.85
C VAL A 43 -3.69 5.28 -14.60
N GLN A 44 -4.92 5.15 -14.15
CA GLN A 44 -5.28 4.48 -12.90
C GLN A 44 -4.79 3.03 -12.83
N LYS A 45 -4.86 2.28 -13.95
CA LYS A 45 -4.41 0.88 -13.99
C LYS A 45 -2.91 0.72 -13.72
N GLU A 46 -2.12 1.66 -14.19
CA GLU A 46 -0.65 1.66 -14.03
C GLU A 46 -0.21 2.48 -12.81
N GLN A 47 -1.11 3.23 -12.21
CA GLN A 47 -0.83 4.15 -11.09
C GLN A 47 0.24 5.20 -11.43
N VAL A 48 0.24 5.68 -12.68
CA VAL A 48 1.23 6.64 -13.18
C VAL A 48 0.60 7.86 -13.82
N ILE A 49 1.32 8.97 -13.82
CA ILE A 49 0.97 10.19 -14.53
C ILE A 49 1.80 10.26 -15.80
N LYS A 50 1.14 10.36 -16.96
CA LYS A 50 1.78 10.47 -18.27
C LYS A 50 1.68 11.89 -18.81
N CYS A 51 2.74 12.35 -19.46
CA CYS A 51 2.73 13.60 -20.20
C CYS A 51 1.93 13.42 -21.50
N VAL A 52 1.09 14.39 -21.84
CA VAL A 52 0.26 14.37 -23.06
C VAL A 52 0.90 15.23 -24.15
N TYR A 53 1.43 16.38 -23.78
CA TYR A 53 1.96 17.36 -24.74
C TYR A 53 3.30 16.97 -25.34
N SER A 54 4.11 16.19 -24.61
CA SER A 54 5.40 15.68 -25.06
C SER A 54 5.58 14.23 -24.61
N ASP A 55 6.43 13.48 -25.28
CA ASP A 55 6.68 12.08 -24.93
C ASP A 55 7.32 11.90 -23.55
N VAL A 56 7.90 12.97 -22.99
CA VAL A 56 8.59 12.94 -21.70
C VAL A 56 8.35 14.22 -20.90
N PHE A 57 8.34 14.09 -19.57
CA PHE A 57 8.48 15.22 -18.68
C PHE A 57 9.91 15.75 -18.78
N GLN A 58 10.08 17.04 -19.05
CA GLN A 58 11.42 17.63 -19.21
C GLN A 58 12.25 17.43 -17.93
N LEU A 59 13.52 17.07 -18.11
CA LEU A 59 14.45 16.92 -16.99
C LEU A 59 14.72 18.29 -16.35
N ARG A 60 14.28 18.44 -15.09
CA ARG A 60 14.47 19.67 -14.30
C ARG A 60 14.57 19.27 -12.82
N PRO A 61 15.64 19.63 -12.12
CA PRO A 61 15.76 19.38 -10.69
C PRO A 61 14.60 20.02 -9.92
N ALA A 62 13.92 19.22 -9.09
CA ALA A 62 12.68 19.60 -8.40
C ALA A 62 11.60 20.19 -9.33
N GLY A 63 11.59 19.75 -10.61
CA GLY A 63 10.79 20.36 -11.66
C GLY A 63 9.31 20.10 -11.57
N TYR A 64 8.88 19.06 -10.86
CA TYR A 64 7.46 18.70 -10.79
C TYR A 64 7.01 18.44 -9.36
N ARG A 65 5.83 18.96 -9.03
CA ARG A 65 5.11 18.70 -7.79
C ARG A 65 3.79 18.04 -8.11
N VAL A 66 3.53 16.90 -7.50
CA VAL A 66 2.26 16.19 -7.61
C VAL A 66 1.61 16.14 -6.24
N THR A 67 0.37 16.62 -6.16
CA THR A 67 -0.46 16.51 -4.97
C THR A 67 -1.54 15.49 -5.24
N TYR A 68 -1.63 14.46 -4.39
CA TYR A 68 -2.57 13.36 -4.58
C TYR A 68 -2.99 12.77 -3.23
N THR A 69 -4.11 12.05 -3.23
CA THR A 69 -4.53 11.22 -2.10
C THR A 69 -4.02 9.80 -2.31
N ALA A 70 -3.44 9.22 -1.27
CA ALA A 70 -2.99 7.83 -1.29
C ALA A 70 -3.68 7.04 -0.18
N GLY A 71 -3.88 5.74 -0.44
CA GLY A 71 -4.54 4.81 0.46
C GLY A 71 -5.84 4.27 -0.11
N TYR A 72 -6.43 3.35 0.63
CA TYR A 72 -7.70 2.76 0.26
C TYR A 72 -8.86 3.64 0.73
N ASP A 73 -9.88 3.79 -0.11
CA ASP A 73 -11.16 4.39 0.28
C ASP A 73 -12.00 3.36 1.04
N GLY A 74 -11.71 3.25 2.32
CA GLY A 74 -12.25 2.22 3.21
C GLY A 74 -11.41 0.96 3.27
N CYS A 75 -11.78 0.05 4.16
CA CYS A 75 -11.07 -1.21 4.34
C CYS A 75 -11.41 -2.19 3.19
N PRO A 76 -10.42 -2.65 2.40
CA PRO A 76 -10.66 -3.63 1.34
C PRO A 76 -11.26 -4.93 1.89
N GLU A 77 -12.18 -5.53 1.14
CA GLU A 77 -12.87 -6.76 1.55
C GLU A 77 -11.90 -7.92 1.80
N GLY A 78 -10.85 -8.04 0.99
CA GLY A 78 -9.82 -9.06 1.21
C GLY A 78 -9.05 -8.87 2.52
N LEU A 79 -8.82 -7.62 2.92
CA LEU A 79 -8.18 -7.32 4.22
C LEU A 79 -9.11 -7.65 5.38
N LYS A 80 -10.41 -7.33 5.25
CA LYS A 80 -11.43 -7.74 6.25
C LYS A 80 -11.46 -9.26 6.43
N LEU A 81 -11.45 -10.00 5.30
CA LEU A 81 -11.40 -11.46 5.33
C LEU A 81 -10.13 -11.95 6.02
N GLY A 82 -8.97 -11.39 5.70
CA GLY A 82 -7.71 -11.74 6.36
C GLY A 82 -7.73 -11.53 7.88
N VAL A 83 -8.35 -10.44 8.33
CA VAL A 83 -8.54 -10.17 9.78
C VAL A 83 -9.48 -11.19 10.41
N LEU A 84 -10.58 -11.54 9.75
CA LEU A 84 -11.52 -12.57 10.24
C LEU A 84 -10.86 -13.95 10.32
N GLU A 85 -10.07 -14.33 9.32
CA GLU A 85 -9.30 -15.58 9.35
C GLU A 85 -8.26 -15.58 10.46
N PHE A 86 -7.60 -14.45 10.69
CA PHE A 86 -6.67 -14.29 11.81
C PHE A 86 -7.35 -14.48 13.18
N ILE A 87 -8.51 -13.85 13.39
CA ILE A 87 -9.28 -13.99 14.61
C ILE A 87 -9.71 -15.45 14.80
N ASN A 88 -10.24 -16.10 13.76
CA ASN A 88 -10.63 -17.51 13.81
C ASN A 88 -9.46 -18.44 14.12
N TYR A 89 -8.29 -18.15 13.52
CA TYR A 89 -7.07 -18.91 13.80
C TYR A 89 -6.68 -18.78 15.27
N TYR A 90 -6.67 -17.56 15.79
CA TYR A 90 -6.31 -17.30 17.18
C TYR A 90 -7.27 -17.97 18.16
N MET A 91 -8.57 -17.83 17.95
CA MET A 91 -9.59 -18.44 18.80
C MET A 91 -9.55 -19.98 18.79
N ARG A 92 -9.28 -20.59 17.64
CA ARG A 92 -9.14 -22.05 17.55
C ARG A 92 -7.91 -22.56 18.29
N HIS A 93 -6.82 -21.83 18.28
CA HIS A 93 -5.60 -22.20 19.00
C HIS A 93 -5.73 -22.01 20.51
N GLU A 94 -6.39 -20.96 20.96
CA GLU A 94 -6.68 -20.79 22.39
C GLU A 94 -7.59 -21.91 22.92
N SER A 95 -8.60 -22.32 22.17
CA SER A 95 -9.48 -23.40 22.56
C SER A 95 -8.78 -24.77 22.63
N THR A 96 -7.78 -25.02 21.79
CA THR A 96 -6.99 -26.25 21.82
C THR A 96 -6.03 -26.33 23.00
N VAL A 97 -5.50 -25.22 23.45
CA VAL A 97 -4.66 -25.16 24.66
C VAL A 97 -5.47 -25.46 25.92
N HIS A 98 -6.74 -25.05 25.95
CA HIS A 98 -7.63 -25.33 27.10
C HIS A 98 -8.21 -26.74 27.12
N SER A 99 -8.22 -27.48 25.99
CA SER A 99 -8.79 -28.82 25.93
C SER A 99 -7.82 -29.96 26.27
N ASN A 100 -6.54 -29.70 26.44
CA ASN A 100 -5.52 -30.72 26.78
C ASN A 100 -5.28 -30.93 28.27
N SER A 101 -6.10 -30.37 29.15
CA SER A 101 -6.13 -30.76 30.54
C SER A 101 -6.99 -32.02 30.76
N ALA A 102 -6.45 -33.19 30.41
CA ALA A 102 -7.07 -34.44 30.71
C ALA A 102 -7.01 -34.65 32.25
N PRO A 103 -8.12 -34.90 32.94
CA PRO A 103 -8.11 -35.19 34.35
C PRO A 103 -7.56 -36.60 34.55
N GLY A 104 -6.34 -36.71 35.14
CA GLY A 104 -5.85 -37.96 35.67
C GLY A 104 -4.54 -38.52 35.15
N GLY A 105 -3.71 -37.73 34.52
CA GLY A 105 -2.36 -38.15 34.07
C GLY A 105 -1.24 -37.38 34.78
N SER A 106 -0.41 -38.10 35.51
CA SER A 106 0.82 -37.64 36.12
C SER A 106 1.73 -37.00 35.02
N GLY A 107 2.02 -35.70 35.16
CA GLY A 107 3.07 -35.05 34.37
C GLY A 107 2.71 -34.56 32.98
N GLY A 108 1.56 -33.89 32.80
CA GLY A 108 1.27 -33.18 31.57
C GLY A 108 2.22 -31.97 31.36
N GLN A 109 3.21 -32.09 30.48
CA GLN A 109 3.94 -30.93 29.99
C GLN A 109 2.95 -30.03 29.24
N ILE A 110 2.70 -28.84 29.78
CA ILE A 110 2.02 -27.80 29.02
C ILE A 110 3.02 -27.28 27.97
N GLU A 111 2.96 -27.81 26.79
CA GLU A 111 3.75 -27.30 25.66
C GLU A 111 3.14 -25.99 25.20
N TYR A 112 3.70 -24.88 25.68
CA TYR A 112 3.38 -23.56 25.15
C TYR A 112 3.91 -23.50 23.72
N ILE A 113 3.07 -23.82 22.75
CA ILE A 113 3.39 -23.55 21.35
C ILE A 113 3.30 -22.02 21.19
N MET A 114 4.44 -21.35 21.37
CA MET A 114 4.58 -19.96 20.97
C MET A 114 4.42 -19.89 19.44
N HIS A 115 3.23 -19.54 19.00
CA HIS A 115 3.01 -19.21 17.59
C HIS A 115 3.65 -17.86 17.28
N SER A 116 4.97 -17.88 17.07
CA SER A 116 5.76 -16.69 16.71
C SER A 116 5.55 -16.24 15.26
N LYS A 117 4.78 -16.97 14.47
CA LYS A 117 4.57 -16.65 13.05
C LYS A 117 3.10 -16.82 12.67
N LEU A 118 2.58 -15.83 11.98
CA LEU A 118 1.30 -15.91 11.31
C LEU A 118 1.29 -17.05 10.28
N PRO A 119 0.17 -17.76 10.10
CA PRO A 119 0.01 -18.69 8.99
C PRO A 119 0.32 -18.01 7.66
N ALA A 120 1.04 -18.73 6.79
CA ALA A 120 1.49 -18.17 5.51
C ALA A 120 0.35 -17.63 4.62
N ALA A 121 -0.85 -18.21 4.73
CA ALA A 121 -2.02 -17.72 4.01
C ALA A 121 -2.46 -16.33 4.49
N ILE A 122 -2.53 -16.13 5.80
CA ILE A 122 -2.90 -14.85 6.42
C ILE A 122 -1.80 -13.80 6.15
N GLN A 123 -0.53 -14.20 6.28
CA GLN A 123 0.62 -13.34 5.97
C GLN A 123 0.53 -12.80 4.54
N ARG A 124 0.25 -13.66 3.55
CA ARG A 124 0.10 -13.24 2.15
C ARG A 124 -1.00 -12.22 1.94
N ILE A 125 -2.12 -12.35 2.64
CA ILE A 125 -3.21 -11.37 2.56
C ILE A 125 -2.73 -10.01 3.07
N PHE A 126 -2.07 -9.96 4.21
CA PHE A 126 -1.56 -8.70 4.76
C PHE A 126 -0.46 -8.08 3.88
N ASP A 127 0.45 -8.90 3.36
CA ASP A 127 1.52 -8.44 2.45
C ASP A 127 0.96 -7.84 1.16
N GLN A 128 -0.16 -8.37 0.64
CA GLN A 128 -0.82 -7.85 -0.55
C GLN A 128 -1.36 -6.43 -0.36
N TYR A 129 -1.76 -6.08 0.87
CA TYR A 129 -2.31 -4.76 1.21
C TYR A 129 -1.31 -3.85 1.93
N ALA A 130 -0.09 -4.34 2.18
CA ALA A 130 0.96 -3.51 2.74
C ALA A 130 1.28 -2.36 1.76
N LEU A 131 1.25 -1.13 2.27
CA LEU A 131 1.64 0.03 1.48
C LEU A 131 3.14 -0.02 1.26
N THR A 132 3.56 -0.21 0.01
CA THR A 132 4.96 -0.05 -0.37
C THR A 132 5.26 1.45 -0.42
N VAL A 133 6.06 1.92 0.51
CA VAL A 133 6.68 3.25 0.46
C VAL A 133 8.02 3.07 -0.24
N ASN A 134 8.13 3.61 -1.46
CA ASN A 134 9.37 3.64 -2.24
C ASN A 134 10.15 4.93 -1.97
#